data_b4855408a84066f569818720227e7f1b
#
_entry.id   b4855408a84066f569818720227e7f1b
#
_cell.length_a   1.000
_cell.length_b   1.000
_cell.length_c   1.000
_cell.angle_alpha   90.00
_cell.angle_beta   90.00
_cell.angle_gamma   90.00
#
_symmetry.space_group_name_H-M   'P 1'
#
loop_
_entity.id
_entity.type
_entity.pdbx_description
1 polymer ?
#
loop_
_entity_poly.entity_id
_entity_poly.type
_entity_poly.pdbx_seq_one_letter_code
_entity_poly.pdbx_strand_id
1 'polypeptide(L)'
;LPIYVLKAFSKLYPCLKVVNIVENVNKFRGRKFPISLGIKSAKYDHIVLAGADCVPSGFEWLKNLARNFSGKKEVVLGFCTYTKQKGLFKFLLQYDNLTTAMNYMGLALSGHPYRGDGRNIAFKKDLFFKVGGFTKHYNLPLGEDDIFIRNVSTASNTTVSLTPESFLSSDAKHTYKEWKRQKIDRLSTYKYYKPSIKFLLSIPNITTLLFYAFVITLLLLSLPFEYVILAIVIKFVLQILIYFKSCKRLGIKRVFIFAPLIELYFLLLNAELRLLSLFRKKK
;
A
#
# COMPACT_ATOMS: atom_id res chain seq x y z
N LEU A 1 -4.56 -9.50 19.19
CA LEU A 1 -4.84 -9.24 20.63
C LEU A 1 -5.39 -10.51 21.24
N PRO A 2 -4.97 -10.88 22.48
CA PRO A 2 -5.56 -12.02 23.19
C PRO A 2 -7.06 -11.78 23.43
N ILE A 3 -7.87 -12.84 23.32
CA ILE A 3 -9.33 -12.73 23.37
C ILE A 3 -9.84 -12.19 24.72
N TYR A 4 -9.13 -12.47 25.81
CA TYR A 4 -9.47 -11.95 27.13
C TYR A 4 -9.38 -10.44 27.23
N VAL A 5 -8.40 -9.81 26.52
CA VAL A 5 -8.28 -8.35 26.43
C VAL A 5 -9.49 -7.77 25.73
N LEU A 6 -9.87 -8.34 24.56
CA LEU A 6 -11.06 -7.89 23.84
C LEU A 6 -12.34 -8.03 24.66
N LYS A 7 -12.49 -9.13 25.40
CA LYS A 7 -13.63 -9.35 26.29
C LYS A 7 -13.66 -8.34 27.47
N ALA A 8 -12.49 -7.95 28.01
CA ALA A 8 -12.42 -6.92 29.04
C ALA A 8 -12.85 -5.55 28.49
N PHE A 9 -12.35 -5.17 27.32
CA PHE A 9 -12.75 -3.92 26.67
C PHE A 9 -14.21 -3.89 26.23
N SER A 10 -14.79 -5.01 25.80
CA SER A 10 -16.22 -5.06 25.41
C SER A 10 -17.17 -4.82 26.58
N LYS A 11 -16.74 -5.06 27.83
CA LYS A 11 -17.50 -4.68 29.02
C LYS A 11 -17.50 -3.17 29.29
N LEU A 12 -16.39 -2.51 28.95
CA LEU A 12 -16.23 -1.05 29.13
C LEU A 12 -16.86 -0.25 27.98
N TYR A 13 -16.87 -0.82 26.78
CA TYR A 13 -17.34 -0.17 25.58
C TYR A 13 -18.45 -1.00 24.91
N PRO A 14 -19.73 -0.70 25.17
CA PRO A 14 -20.87 -1.48 24.64
C PRO A 14 -20.95 -1.52 23.11
N CYS A 15 -20.31 -0.55 22.41
CA CYS A 15 -20.21 -0.52 20.97
C CYS A 15 -19.17 -1.52 20.41
N LEU A 16 -18.28 -2.07 21.25
CA LEU A 16 -17.28 -3.05 20.86
C LEU A 16 -17.90 -4.45 20.78
N LYS A 17 -18.13 -4.92 19.56
CA LYS A 17 -18.58 -6.28 19.29
C LYS A 17 -17.41 -7.20 18.96
N VAL A 18 -17.21 -8.22 19.75
CA VAL A 18 -16.19 -9.26 19.51
C VAL A 18 -16.82 -10.41 18.75
N VAL A 19 -16.32 -10.67 17.53
CA VAL A 19 -16.72 -11.82 16.71
C VAL A 19 -15.68 -12.92 16.91
N ASN A 20 -16.05 -13.96 17.65
CA ASN A 20 -15.18 -15.11 17.88
C ASN A 20 -15.29 -16.11 16.73
N ILE A 21 -14.16 -16.52 16.16
CA ILE A 21 -14.07 -17.50 15.08
C ILE A 21 -13.49 -18.79 15.69
N VAL A 22 -14.35 -19.76 15.95
CA VAL A 22 -13.95 -21.04 16.56
C VAL A 22 -13.33 -21.98 15.52
N GLU A 23 -13.89 -21.99 14.29
CA GLU A 23 -13.39 -22.81 13.19
C GLU A 23 -13.39 -22.05 11.86
N ASN A 24 -12.35 -22.25 11.06
CA ASN A 24 -12.31 -21.75 9.69
C ASN A 24 -12.88 -22.79 8.72
N VAL A 25 -14.21 -22.96 8.76
CA VAL A 25 -14.94 -23.99 8.02
C VAL A 25 -14.74 -23.91 6.49
N ASN A 26 -14.38 -22.73 5.97
CA ASN A 26 -14.43 -22.45 4.54
C ASN A 26 -13.07 -22.39 3.83
N LYS A 27 -12.00 -22.92 4.39
CA LYS A 27 -10.64 -22.92 3.77
C LYS A 27 -10.19 -21.56 3.18
N PHE A 28 -10.74 -20.44 3.69
CA PHE A 28 -10.32 -19.10 3.29
C PHE A 28 -8.87 -18.87 3.70
N ARG A 29 -8.05 -18.44 2.75
CA ARG A 29 -6.67 -18.08 3.03
C ARG A 29 -6.57 -16.60 3.46
N GLY A 30 -5.69 -16.32 4.43
CA GLY A 30 -5.40 -14.97 4.91
C GLY A 30 -6.51 -14.36 5.77
N ARG A 31 -6.68 -13.03 5.69
CA ARG A 31 -7.57 -12.24 6.55
C ARG A 31 -9.00 -12.07 6.00
N LYS A 32 -9.31 -12.59 4.82
CA LYS A 32 -10.59 -12.34 4.14
C LYS A 32 -11.80 -12.82 4.92
N PHE A 33 -11.71 -14.02 5.52
CA PHE A 33 -12.81 -14.58 6.29
C PHE A 33 -13.13 -13.74 7.54
N PRO A 34 -12.17 -13.44 8.43
CA PRO A 34 -12.42 -12.54 9.55
C PRO A 34 -12.94 -11.16 9.14
N ILE A 35 -12.39 -10.57 8.10
CA ILE A 35 -12.85 -9.26 7.59
C ILE A 35 -14.30 -9.37 7.10
N SER A 36 -14.65 -10.42 6.35
CA SER A 36 -16.04 -10.64 5.88
C SER A 36 -17.04 -10.74 7.02
N LEU A 37 -16.70 -11.49 8.08
CA LEU A 37 -17.55 -11.60 9.26
C LEU A 37 -17.67 -10.26 9.99
N GLY A 38 -16.59 -9.52 10.14
CA GLY A 38 -16.61 -8.18 10.71
C GLY A 38 -17.51 -7.23 9.93
N ILE A 39 -17.40 -7.19 8.59
CA ILE A 39 -18.26 -6.35 7.75
C ILE A 39 -19.73 -6.76 7.86
N LYS A 40 -20.04 -8.05 7.81
CA LYS A 40 -21.41 -8.55 7.94
C LYS A 40 -22.03 -8.18 9.29
N SER A 41 -21.24 -8.24 10.36
CA SER A 41 -21.71 -7.95 11.72
C SER A 41 -21.69 -6.45 12.07
N ALA A 42 -21.12 -5.60 11.22
CA ALA A 42 -21.08 -4.16 11.44
C ALA A 42 -22.49 -3.55 11.39
N LYS A 43 -22.77 -2.64 12.31
CA LYS A 43 -24.07 -1.97 12.44
C LYS A 43 -24.25 -0.84 11.41
N TYR A 44 -23.16 -0.12 11.09
CA TYR A 44 -23.21 1.12 10.31
C TYR A 44 -22.83 0.91 8.86
N ASP A 45 -23.21 1.85 8.00
CA ASP A 45 -23.01 1.78 6.54
C ASP A 45 -21.60 2.12 6.10
N HIS A 46 -20.80 2.77 6.94
CA HIS A 46 -19.41 3.08 6.66
C HIS A 46 -18.51 2.11 7.41
N ILE A 47 -17.65 1.43 6.67
CA ILE A 47 -16.67 0.48 7.19
C ILE A 47 -15.29 1.11 7.14
N VAL A 48 -14.54 0.96 8.23
CA VAL A 48 -13.12 1.30 8.28
C VAL A 48 -12.34 0.03 8.61
N LEU A 49 -11.40 -0.33 7.75
CA LEU A 49 -10.44 -1.40 8.01
C LEU A 49 -9.17 -0.79 8.62
N ALA A 50 -8.83 -1.24 9.80
CA ALA A 50 -7.59 -0.90 10.49
C ALA A 50 -6.83 -2.18 10.87
N GLY A 51 -5.49 -2.13 10.83
CA GLY A 51 -4.68 -3.22 11.33
C GLY A 51 -4.75 -3.32 12.86
N ALA A 52 -4.80 -4.53 13.41
CA ALA A 52 -4.79 -4.75 14.86
C ALA A 52 -3.49 -4.31 15.53
N ASP A 53 -2.42 -4.17 14.75
CA ASP A 53 -1.09 -3.68 15.15
C ASP A 53 -0.89 -2.19 14.83
N CYS A 54 -1.94 -1.49 14.42
CA CYS A 54 -1.87 -0.09 14.03
C CYS A 54 -2.27 0.83 15.18
N VAL A 55 -1.57 1.95 15.28
CA VAL A 55 -1.83 3.03 16.24
C VAL A 55 -2.20 4.29 15.44
N PRO A 56 -3.32 4.95 15.76
CA PRO A 56 -3.69 6.23 15.17
C PRO A 56 -2.67 7.33 15.46
N SER A 57 -2.46 8.23 14.49
CA SER A 57 -1.58 9.41 14.68
C SER A 57 -2.15 10.45 15.66
N GLY A 58 -3.43 10.34 15.98
CA GLY A 58 -4.10 11.22 16.95
C GLY A 58 -5.53 10.79 17.22
N PHE A 59 -6.17 11.42 18.21
CA PHE A 59 -7.55 11.12 18.65
C PHE A 59 -8.60 11.42 17.55
N GLU A 60 -8.32 12.33 16.63
CA GLU A 60 -9.21 12.74 15.54
C GLU A 60 -9.07 11.88 14.28
N TRP A 61 -8.31 10.76 14.35
CA TRP A 61 -8.03 9.90 13.20
C TRP A 61 -9.30 9.49 12.42
N LEU A 62 -10.25 8.90 13.12
CA LEU A 62 -11.49 8.41 12.50
C LEU A 62 -12.31 9.54 11.91
N LYS A 63 -12.41 10.67 12.61
CA LYS A 63 -13.14 11.86 12.17
C LYS A 63 -12.50 12.46 10.91
N ASN A 64 -11.17 12.58 10.87
CA ASN A 64 -10.45 13.09 9.71
C ASN A 64 -10.52 12.14 8.50
N LEU A 65 -10.54 10.83 8.73
CA LEU A 65 -10.77 9.86 7.66
C LEU A 65 -12.22 9.97 7.14
N ALA A 66 -13.22 10.02 8.04
CA ALA A 66 -14.63 10.06 7.71
C ALA A 66 -15.06 11.33 6.96
N ARG A 67 -14.43 12.49 7.22
CA ARG A 67 -14.70 13.74 6.48
C ARG A 67 -14.53 13.63 4.97
N ASN A 68 -13.78 12.63 4.50
CA ASN A 68 -13.59 12.39 3.07
C ASN A 68 -14.80 11.72 2.39
N PHE A 69 -15.79 11.24 3.15
CA PHE A 69 -17.08 10.77 2.62
C PHE A 69 -18.00 11.96 2.34
N SER A 70 -17.69 12.73 1.30
CA SER A 70 -18.48 13.87 0.87
C SER A 70 -18.99 13.67 -0.56
N GLY A 71 -20.18 14.11 -0.84
CA GLY A 71 -20.79 14.00 -2.16
C GLY A 71 -20.90 12.54 -2.63
N LYS A 72 -20.29 12.24 -3.77
CA LYS A 72 -20.30 10.89 -4.38
C LYS A 72 -19.19 9.96 -3.88
N LYS A 73 -18.40 10.36 -2.87
CA LYS A 73 -17.26 9.58 -2.39
C LYS A 73 -17.71 8.43 -1.49
N GLU A 74 -17.39 7.23 -1.89
CA GLU A 74 -17.79 5.98 -1.23
C GLU A 74 -16.58 5.14 -0.81
N VAL A 75 -15.37 5.47 -1.30
CA VAL A 75 -14.11 4.81 -0.96
C VAL A 75 -13.09 5.86 -0.58
N VAL A 76 -12.47 5.70 0.59
CA VAL A 76 -11.40 6.58 1.11
C VAL A 76 -10.14 5.74 1.32
N LEU A 77 -9.08 6.11 0.63
CA LEU A 77 -7.77 5.45 0.77
C LEU A 77 -6.93 6.26 1.75
N GLY A 78 -6.64 5.67 2.89
CA GLY A 78 -5.75 6.23 3.90
C GLY A 78 -4.32 5.73 3.75
N PHE A 79 -3.45 6.17 4.67
CA PHE A 79 -2.04 5.82 4.72
C PHE A 79 -1.68 5.23 6.09
N CYS A 80 -0.79 4.25 6.09
CA CYS A 80 -0.18 3.70 7.29
C CYS A 80 1.34 3.69 7.15
N THR A 81 2.02 4.38 8.06
CA THR A 81 3.49 4.42 8.10
C THR A 81 4.05 3.29 8.95
N TYR A 82 5.36 3.05 8.85
CA TYR A 82 6.09 2.16 9.75
C TYR A 82 6.87 2.95 10.79
N THR A 83 6.73 2.54 12.06
CA THR A 83 7.48 3.07 13.21
C THR A 83 8.48 2.03 13.74
N LYS A 84 9.36 2.48 14.66
CA LYS A 84 10.26 1.61 15.45
C LYS A 84 11.25 0.75 14.66
N GLN A 85 11.59 1.11 13.43
CA GLN A 85 12.66 0.44 12.68
C GLN A 85 14.02 1.04 12.97
N LYS A 86 15.05 0.19 13.07
CA LYS A 86 16.46 0.57 13.26
C LYS A 86 17.31 0.08 12.09
N GLY A 87 18.51 0.65 11.91
CA GLY A 87 19.48 0.24 10.91
C GLY A 87 19.10 0.59 9.46
N LEU A 88 19.90 0.09 8.52
CA LEU A 88 19.74 0.36 7.09
C LEU A 88 18.42 -0.20 6.52
N PHE A 89 17.96 -1.33 7.04
CA PHE A 89 16.70 -1.94 6.60
C PHE A 89 15.49 -1.01 6.81
N LYS A 90 15.53 -0.11 7.80
CA LYS A 90 14.52 0.94 7.98
C LYS A 90 14.33 1.77 6.72
N PHE A 91 15.41 2.20 6.08
CA PHE A 91 15.32 3.03 4.88
C PHE A 91 14.69 2.28 3.70
N LEU A 92 15.02 0.99 3.53
CA LEU A 92 14.40 0.15 2.51
C LEU A 92 12.89 0.00 2.73
N LEU A 93 12.46 -0.29 3.97
CA LEU A 93 11.04 -0.40 4.32
C LEU A 93 10.29 0.92 4.13
N GLN A 94 10.87 2.02 4.57
CA GLN A 94 10.24 3.34 4.43
C GLN A 94 10.17 3.78 2.97
N TYR A 95 11.20 3.48 2.17
CA TYR A 95 11.20 3.74 0.72
C TYR A 95 10.11 2.93 0.02
N ASP A 96 10.01 1.63 0.31
CA ASP A 96 8.98 0.76 -0.23
C ASP A 96 7.57 1.23 0.14
N ASN A 97 7.37 1.64 1.40
CA ASN A 97 6.09 2.16 1.87
C ASN A 97 5.74 3.49 1.19
N LEU A 98 6.71 4.39 1.06
CA LEU A 98 6.55 5.68 0.39
C LEU A 98 6.20 5.51 -1.09
N THR A 99 6.98 4.74 -1.84
CA THR A 99 6.75 4.52 -3.26
C THR A 99 5.43 3.78 -3.52
N THR A 100 5.08 2.83 -2.65
CA THR A 100 3.77 2.17 -2.70
C THR A 100 2.63 3.17 -2.49
N ALA A 101 2.75 4.06 -1.49
CA ALA A 101 1.75 5.10 -1.22
C ALA A 101 1.64 6.10 -2.37
N MET A 102 2.77 6.58 -2.88
CA MET A 102 2.82 7.48 -4.05
C MET A 102 2.09 6.86 -5.25
N ASN A 103 2.28 5.57 -5.51
CA ASN A 103 1.65 4.86 -6.60
C ASN A 103 0.14 4.75 -6.42
N TYR A 104 -0.37 4.20 -5.29
CA TYR A 104 -1.81 3.97 -5.19
C TYR A 104 -2.59 5.26 -4.94
N MET A 105 -2.06 6.19 -4.16
CA MET A 105 -2.70 7.48 -3.93
C MET A 105 -2.61 8.37 -5.17
N GLY A 106 -1.46 8.45 -5.81
CA GLY A 106 -1.26 9.24 -7.03
C GLY A 106 -2.16 8.75 -8.16
N LEU A 107 -2.22 7.44 -8.41
CA LEU A 107 -3.12 6.88 -9.41
C LEU A 107 -4.59 7.06 -9.05
N ALA A 108 -4.98 7.00 -7.77
CA ALA A 108 -6.34 7.29 -7.35
C ALA A 108 -6.72 8.76 -7.59
N LEU A 109 -5.81 9.70 -7.30
CA LEU A 109 -6.00 11.13 -7.57
C LEU A 109 -6.10 11.43 -9.07
N SER A 110 -5.37 10.71 -9.90
CA SER A 110 -5.44 10.80 -11.37
C SER A 110 -6.61 10.02 -12.00
N GLY A 111 -7.56 9.53 -11.19
CA GLY A 111 -8.75 8.83 -11.67
C GLY A 111 -8.56 7.32 -11.94
N HIS A 112 -7.45 6.73 -11.54
CA HIS A 112 -7.11 5.33 -11.76
C HIS A 112 -6.92 4.54 -10.45
N PRO A 113 -7.91 4.53 -9.53
CA PRO A 113 -7.80 3.79 -8.29
C PRO A 113 -7.70 2.28 -8.58
N TYR A 114 -6.74 1.60 -7.94
CA TYR A 114 -6.51 0.18 -8.16
C TYR A 114 -6.22 -0.60 -6.90
N ARG A 115 -5.87 0.10 -5.80
CA ARG A 115 -5.42 -0.49 -4.55
C ARG A 115 -5.55 0.52 -3.42
N GLY A 116 -5.58 0.03 -2.17
CA GLY A 116 -5.38 0.79 -0.95
C GLY A 116 -4.37 0.13 -0.02
N ASP A 117 -4.17 0.70 1.16
CA ASP A 117 -3.46 0.04 2.26
C ASP A 117 -4.49 -0.60 3.19
N GLY A 118 -4.56 -1.94 3.21
CA GLY A 118 -5.53 -2.71 4.01
C GLY A 118 -5.45 -2.47 5.52
N ARG A 119 -4.54 -1.61 5.96
CA ARG A 119 -4.43 -1.15 7.34
C ARG A 119 -5.15 0.18 7.58
N ASN A 120 -5.53 0.91 6.52
CA ASN A 120 -6.22 2.20 6.63
C ASN A 120 -7.06 2.47 5.37
N ILE A 121 -8.19 1.78 5.26
CA ILE A 121 -9.14 1.94 4.15
C ILE A 121 -10.52 2.12 4.73
N ALA A 122 -11.29 3.04 4.15
CA ALA A 122 -12.70 3.18 4.48
C ALA A 122 -13.56 3.10 3.23
N PHE A 123 -14.75 2.51 3.34
CA PHE A 123 -15.68 2.35 2.23
C PHE A 123 -17.14 2.16 2.72
N LYS A 124 -18.11 2.40 1.84
CA LYS A 124 -19.50 2.08 2.11
C LYS A 124 -19.73 0.57 2.08
N LYS A 125 -20.43 0.06 3.10
CA LYS A 125 -20.72 -1.36 3.32
C LYS A 125 -21.38 -2.03 2.11
N ASP A 126 -22.29 -1.33 1.44
CA ASP A 126 -22.99 -1.83 0.26
C ASP A 126 -22.06 -2.22 -0.88
N LEU A 127 -20.93 -1.52 -1.05
CA LEU A 127 -19.93 -1.86 -2.07
C LEU A 127 -19.39 -3.28 -1.88
N PHE A 128 -19.25 -3.72 -0.63
CA PHE A 128 -18.80 -5.08 -0.33
C PHE A 128 -19.80 -6.13 -0.82
N PHE A 129 -21.09 -5.91 -0.56
CA PHE A 129 -22.13 -6.84 -0.98
C PHE A 129 -22.35 -6.81 -2.50
N LYS A 130 -22.34 -5.63 -3.14
CA LYS A 130 -22.47 -5.48 -4.59
C LYS A 130 -21.49 -6.31 -5.40
N VAL A 131 -20.24 -6.48 -4.91
CA VAL A 131 -19.22 -7.28 -5.62
C VAL A 131 -19.19 -8.74 -5.15
N GLY A 132 -20.04 -9.14 -4.22
CA GLY A 132 -20.05 -10.49 -3.63
C GLY A 132 -18.90 -10.71 -2.65
N GLY A 133 -18.40 -9.64 -2.01
CA GLY A 133 -17.31 -9.69 -1.06
C GLY A 133 -16.01 -10.20 -1.66
N PHE A 134 -15.40 -11.18 -1.01
CA PHE A 134 -14.13 -11.77 -1.46
C PHE A 134 -14.30 -13.10 -2.21
N THR A 135 -15.52 -13.53 -2.56
CA THR A 135 -15.79 -14.87 -3.10
C THR A 135 -15.00 -15.20 -4.35
N LYS A 136 -14.85 -14.23 -5.28
CA LYS A 136 -14.15 -14.41 -6.56
C LYS A 136 -12.63 -14.65 -6.42
N HIS A 137 -12.05 -14.41 -5.24
CA HIS A 137 -10.60 -14.52 -5.00
C HIS A 137 -10.24 -15.00 -3.59
N TYR A 138 -11.14 -15.76 -2.97
CA TYR A 138 -10.92 -16.29 -1.62
C TYR A 138 -9.71 -17.25 -1.52
N ASN A 139 -9.36 -17.92 -2.62
CA ASN A 139 -8.21 -18.83 -2.71
C ASN A 139 -6.85 -18.12 -2.63
N LEU A 140 -6.82 -16.81 -2.86
CA LEU A 140 -5.58 -16.03 -2.80
C LEU A 140 -5.26 -15.68 -1.35
N PRO A 141 -3.99 -15.68 -0.94
CA PRO A 141 -3.60 -15.28 0.42
C PRO A 141 -3.84 -13.78 0.68
N LEU A 142 -3.82 -12.95 -0.35
CA LEU A 142 -4.04 -11.50 -0.35
C LEU A 142 -5.18 -11.14 -1.32
N GLY A 143 -5.55 -9.86 -1.37
CA GLY A 143 -6.56 -9.35 -2.31
C GLY A 143 -7.69 -8.56 -1.63
N GLU A 144 -7.64 -8.45 -0.30
CA GLU A 144 -8.59 -7.66 0.47
C GLU A 144 -8.38 -6.15 0.32
N ASP A 145 -7.17 -5.71 -0.02
CA ASP A 145 -6.78 -4.30 -0.12
C ASP A 145 -6.53 -3.83 -1.57
N ASP A 146 -6.32 -4.74 -2.50
CA ASP A 146 -6.05 -4.40 -3.90
C ASP A 146 -7.17 -4.91 -4.83
N ILE A 147 -7.44 -6.22 -4.90
CA ILE A 147 -8.47 -6.76 -5.79
C ILE A 147 -9.85 -6.23 -5.42
N PHE A 148 -10.15 -6.17 -4.11
CA PHE A 148 -11.42 -5.62 -3.64
C PHE A 148 -11.55 -4.14 -4.03
N ILE A 149 -10.57 -3.31 -3.66
CA ILE A 149 -10.60 -1.88 -3.99
C ILE A 149 -10.71 -1.67 -5.50
N ARG A 150 -9.93 -2.39 -6.31
CA ARG A 150 -10.04 -2.33 -7.78
C ARG A 150 -11.46 -2.60 -8.28
N ASN A 151 -12.19 -3.51 -7.64
CA ASN A 151 -13.53 -3.91 -8.08
C ASN A 151 -14.62 -2.89 -7.69
N VAL A 152 -14.42 -2.13 -6.61
CA VAL A 152 -15.43 -1.18 -6.09
C VAL A 152 -15.10 0.28 -6.38
N SER A 153 -13.84 0.58 -6.72
CA SER A 153 -13.35 1.95 -6.92
C SER A 153 -13.52 2.45 -8.35
N THR A 154 -13.90 3.72 -8.46
CA THR A 154 -13.97 4.49 -9.71
C THR A 154 -13.32 5.86 -9.50
N ALA A 155 -13.06 6.59 -10.56
CA ALA A 155 -12.57 7.97 -10.49
C ALA A 155 -13.52 8.90 -9.70
N SER A 156 -14.83 8.67 -9.83
CA SER A 156 -15.85 9.51 -9.20
C SER A 156 -16.08 9.18 -7.72
N ASN A 157 -16.07 7.87 -7.35
CA ASN A 157 -16.43 7.43 -6.00
C ASN A 157 -15.25 7.31 -5.04
N THR A 158 -14.00 7.44 -5.51
CA THR A 158 -12.81 7.23 -4.69
C THR A 158 -12.11 8.54 -4.37
N THR A 159 -11.58 8.65 -3.17
CA THR A 159 -10.72 9.76 -2.73
C THR A 159 -9.58 9.24 -1.86
N VAL A 160 -8.59 10.10 -1.60
CA VAL A 160 -7.46 9.80 -0.70
C VAL A 160 -7.47 10.75 0.49
N SER A 161 -7.16 10.22 1.66
CA SER A 161 -6.95 11.05 2.85
C SER A 161 -5.47 11.37 3.01
N LEU A 162 -5.12 12.64 2.84
CA LEU A 162 -3.74 13.15 2.96
C LEU A 162 -3.51 14.00 4.21
N THR A 163 -4.49 14.05 5.10
CA THR A 163 -4.40 14.75 6.38
C THR A 163 -3.58 13.89 7.34
N PRO A 164 -2.45 14.37 7.91
CA PRO A 164 -1.58 13.58 8.78
C PRO A 164 -2.30 12.94 9.96
N GLU A 165 -3.31 13.63 10.52
CA GLU A 165 -4.14 13.16 11.63
C GLU A 165 -5.04 11.98 11.24
N SER A 166 -5.23 11.71 9.95
CA SER A 166 -5.95 10.52 9.45
C SER A 166 -5.04 9.31 9.21
N PHE A 167 -3.75 9.43 9.49
CA PHE A 167 -2.81 8.34 9.27
C PHE A 167 -2.77 7.37 10.42
N LEU A 168 -2.37 6.15 10.11
CA LEU A 168 -2.00 5.13 11.09
C LEU A 168 -0.49 4.89 11.08
N SER A 169 -0.01 4.35 12.15
CA SER A 169 1.35 3.84 12.26
C SER A 169 1.34 2.40 12.74
N SER A 170 2.20 1.57 12.20
CA SER A 170 2.35 0.16 12.57
C SER A 170 3.81 -0.13 12.88
N ASP A 171 4.06 -0.99 13.85
CA ASP A 171 5.39 -1.51 14.10
C ASP A 171 5.70 -2.56 13.02
N ALA A 172 6.61 -2.24 12.13
CA ALA A 172 7.10 -3.24 11.18
C ALA A 172 7.98 -4.24 11.94
N LYS A 173 7.44 -5.40 12.22
CA LYS A 173 8.15 -6.51 12.89
C LYS A 173 8.90 -7.42 11.90
N HIS A 174 9.14 -6.92 10.68
CA HIS A 174 9.60 -7.78 9.61
C HIS A 174 11.12 -7.79 9.53
N THR A 175 11.65 -8.99 9.49
CA THR A 175 12.99 -9.24 8.98
C THR A 175 13.01 -8.98 7.47
N TYR A 176 14.20 -8.74 6.92
CA TYR A 176 14.35 -8.61 5.46
C TYR A 176 13.73 -9.81 4.70
N LYS A 177 13.90 -11.03 5.22
CA LYS A 177 13.37 -12.28 4.63
C LYS A 177 11.84 -12.28 4.60
N GLU A 178 11.19 -11.88 5.69
CA GLU A 178 9.72 -11.79 5.78
C GLU A 178 9.16 -10.71 4.86
N TRP A 179 9.79 -9.53 4.82
CA TRP A 179 9.43 -8.46 3.91
C TRP A 179 9.54 -8.89 2.44
N LYS A 180 10.65 -9.55 2.05
CA LYS A 180 10.83 -10.07 0.70
C LYS A 180 9.76 -11.11 0.35
N ARG A 181 9.43 -12.01 1.28
CA ARG A 181 8.33 -12.99 1.11
C ARG A 181 6.99 -12.29 0.91
N GLN A 182 6.68 -11.27 1.71
CA GLN A 182 5.44 -10.50 1.57
C GLN A 182 5.35 -9.81 0.20
N LYS A 183 6.46 -9.28 -0.33
CA LYS A 183 6.49 -8.71 -1.68
C LYS A 183 6.19 -9.76 -2.76
N ILE A 184 6.75 -10.97 -2.64
CA ILE A 184 6.46 -12.07 -3.56
C ILE A 184 4.97 -12.46 -3.47
N ASP A 185 4.41 -12.55 -2.27
CA ASP A 185 2.97 -12.84 -2.08
C ASP A 185 2.08 -11.78 -2.76
N ARG A 186 2.47 -10.50 -2.69
CA ARG A 186 1.77 -9.41 -3.40
C ARG A 186 1.83 -9.51 -4.93
N LEU A 187 2.87 -10.09 -5.51
CA LEU A 187 2.93 -10.33 -6.95
C LEU A 187 1.85 -11.32 -7.42
N SER A 188 1.32 -12.17 -6.53
CA SER A 188 0.22 -13.09 -6.87
C SER A 188 -1.07 -12.36 -7.26
N THR A 189 -1.30 -11.16 -6.75
CA THR A 189 -2.48 -10.32 -7.07
C THR A 189 -2.25 -9.43 -8.29
N TYR A 190 -0.99 -9.12 -8.63
CA TYR A 190 -0.62 -8.25 -9.76
C TYR A 190 -1.19 -8.74 -11.11
N LYS A 191 -1.30 -10.07 -11.30
CA LYS A 191 -1.87 -10.64 -12.55
C LYS A 191 -3.32 -10.20 -12.79
N TYR A 192 -4.06 -9.88 -11.74
CA TYR A 192 -5.46 -9.45 -11.81
C TYR A 192 -5.61 -7.95 -12.10
N TYR A 193 -4.54 -7.15 -12.12
CA TYR A 193 -4.62 -5.73 -12.43
C TYR A 193 -4.95 -5.52 -13.92
N LYS A 194 -5.68 -4.44 -14.22
CA LYS A 194 -5.97 -4.02 -15.59
C LYS A 194 -4.67 -3.73 -16.35
N PRO A 195 -4.59 -4.02 -17.67
CA PRO A 195 -3.40 -3.74 -18.48
C PRO A 195 -2.93 -2.28 -18.36
N SER A 196 -3.85 -1.31 -18.36
CA SER A 196 -3.54 0.11 -18.18
C SER A 196 -2.83 0.40 -16.85
N ILE A 197 -3.29 -0.22 -15.76
CA ILE A 197 -2.65 -0.07 -14.45
C ILE A 197 -1.26 -0.72 -14.45
N LYS A 198 -1.12 -1.91 -15.05
CA LYS A 198 0.19 -2.56 -15.18
C LYS A 198 1.17 -1.68 -15.96
N PHE A 199 0.71 -1.05 -17.04
CA PHE A 199 1.51 -0.11 -17.82
C PHE A 199 1.93 1.09 -16.97
N LEU A 200 0.97 1.78 -16.32
CA LEU A 200 1.27 2.93 -15.45
C LEU A 200 2.25 2.60 -14.33
N LEU A 201 2.10 1.43 -13.69
CA LEU A 201 3.02 0.97 -12.64
C LEU A 201 4.40 0.55 -13.18
N SER A 202 4.54 0.28 -14.47
CA SER A 202 5.83 -0.06 -15.08
C SER A 202 6.63 1.17 -15.51
N ILE A 203 5.97 2.31 -15.74
CA ILE A 203 6.60 3.55 -16.21
C ILE A 203 7.82 3.94 -15.37
N PRO A 204 7.76 4.02 -14.01
CA PRO A 204 8.91 4.43 -13.21
C PRO A 204 10.13 3.52 -13.43
N ASN A 205 9.93 2.21 -13.49
CA ASN A 205 11.03 1.27 -13.70
C ASN A 205 11.59 1.37 -15.13
N ILE A 206 10.73 1.52 -16.15
CA ILE A 206 11.13 1.66 -17.56
C ILE A 206 11.91 2.96 -17.75
N THR A 207 11.42 4.08 -17.23
CA THR A 207 12.11 5.38 -17.37
C THR A 207 13.45 5.39 -16.65
N THR A 208 13.55 4.75 -15.49
CA THR A 208 14.82 4.59 -14.78
C THR A 208 15.81 3.76 -15.59
N LEU A 209 15.37 2.63 -16.16
CA LEU A 209 16.20 1.78 -16.99
C LEU A 209 16.70 2.53 -18.26
N LEU A 210 15.78 3.19 -18.96
CA LEU A 210 16.10 3.97 -20.15
C LEU A 210 17.08 5.12 -19.84
N PHE A 211 16.91 5.79 -18.70
CA PHE A 211 17.83 6.85 -18.27
C PHE A 211 19.25 6.32 -18.10
N TYR A 212 19.44 5.22 -17.38
CA TYR A 212 20.78 4.65 -17.20
C TYR A 212 21.36 4.05 -18.48
N ALA A 213 20.54 3.44 -19.33
CA ALA A 213 20.96 3.01 -20.66
C ALA A 213 21.45 4.20 -21.50
N PHE A 214 20.70 5.31 -21.48
CA PHE A 214 21.10 6.56 -22.15
C PHE A 214 22.42 7.11 -21.61
N VAL A 215 22.61 7.16 -20.29
CA VAL A 215 23.89 7.58 -19.67
C VAL A 215 25.06 6.70 -20.15
N ILE A 216 24.88 5.38 -20.18
CA ILE A 216 25.89 4.45 -20.67
C ILE A 216 26.21 4.72 -22.16
N THR A 217 25.18 4.94 -22.98
CA THR A 217 25.34 5.25 -24.41
C THR A 217 26.16 6.53 -24.62
N LEU A 218 25.87 7.60 -23.83
CA LEU A 218 26.62 8.85 -23.91
C LEU A 218 28.11 8.66 -23.56
N LEU A 219 28.41 7.81 -22.57
CA LEU A 219 29.80 7.48 -22.20
C LEU A 219 30.52 6.69 -23.30
N LEU A 220 29.80 5.74 -23.94
CA LEU A 220 30.40 4.94 -25.03
C LEU A 220 30.66 5.75 -26.30
N LEU A 221 29.86 6.77 -26.57
CA LEU A 221 30.02 7.70 -27.68
C LEU A 221 31.11 8.77 -27.42
N SER A 222 31.80 8.68 -26.28
CA SER A 222 32.84 9.62 -25.87
C SER A 222 32.40 11.10 -25.91
N LEU A 223 31.14 11.36 -25.65
CA LEU A 223 30.61 12.73 -25.56
C LEU A 223 31.23 13.45 -24.35
N PRO A 224 31.29 14.81 -24.36
CA PRO A 224 31.85 15.57 -23.25
C PRO A 224 31.21 15.16 -21.92
N PHE A 225 32.04 14.76 -20.97
CA PHE A 225 31.65 14.23 -19.66
C PHE A 225 30.73 15.18 -18.88
N GLU A 226 30.85 16.47 -19.17
CA GLU A 226 30.03 17.54 -18.58
C GLU A 226 28.53 17.34 -18.81
N TYR A 227 28.11 16.94 -20.01
CA TYR A 227 26.69 16.66 -20.31
C TYR A 227 26.15 15.44 -19.58
N VAL A 228 26.99 14.43 -19.39
CA VAL A 228 26.63 13.23 -18.63
C VAL A 228 26.42 13.58 -17.16
N ILE A 229 27.34 14.34 -16.56
CA ILE A 229 27.20 14.82 -15.18
C ILE A 229 25.93 15.68 -15.05
N LEU A 230 25.73 16.63 -15.96
CA LEU A 230 24.57 17.50 -15.92
C LEU A 230 23.25 16.71 -15.94
N ALA A 231 23.13 15.71 -16.82
CA ALA A 231 21.93 14.85 -16.90
C ALA A 231 21.70 14.10 -15.57
N ILE A 232 22.75 13.53 -14.96
CA ILE A 232 22.67 12.82 -13.68
C ILE A 232 22.25 13.78 -12.56
N VAL A 233 22.85 14.96 -12.50
CA VAL A 233 22.54 15.98 -11.47
C VAL A 233 21.09 16.42 -11.59
N ILE A 234 20.62 16.74 -12.79
CA ILE A 234 19.22 17.14 -13.02
C ILE A 234 18.27 16.04 -12.54
N LYS A 235 18.51 14.79 -12.95
CA LYS A 235 17.66 13.65 -12.52
C LYS A 235 17.63 13.52 -11.01
N PHE A 236 18.78 13.60 -10.33
CA PHE A 236 18.85 13.41 -8.88
C PHE A 236 18.21 14.57 -8.13
N VAL A 237 18.40 15.81 -8.58
CA VAL A 237 17.75 16.99 -7.99
C VAL A 237 16.23 16.87 -8.10
N LEU A 238 15.70 16.58 -9.29
CA LEU A 238 14.26 16.41 -9.50
C LEU A 238 13.70 15.27 -8.64
N GLN A 239 14.40 14.16 -8.59
CA GLN A 239 14.02 13.01 -7.78
C GLN A 239 13.98 13.37 -6.29
N ILE A 240 15.03 13.96 -5.76
CA ILE A 240 15.10 14.39 -4.35
C ILE A 240 13.96 15.36 -4.03
N LEU A 241 13.67 16.33 -4.90
CA LEU A 241 12.58 17.29 -4.70
C LEU A 241 11.20 16.60 -4.63
N ILE A 242 10.93 15.66 -5.55
CA ILE A 242 9.66 14.89 -5.55
C ILE A 242 9.53 14.06 -4.27
N TYR A 243 10.58 13.32 -3.93
CA TYR A 243 10.58 12.49 -2.73
C TYR A 243 10.53 13.32 -1.44
N PHE A 244 11.20 14.48 -1.39
CA PHE A 244 11.12 15.41 -0.27
C PHE A 244 9.67 15.89 -0.02
N LYS A 245 9.00 16.37 -1.08
CA LYS A 245 7.59 16.79 -0.98
C LYS A 245 6.68 15.66 -0.54
N SER A 246 6.88 14.45 -1.08
CA SER A 246 6.11 13.26 -0.73
C SER A 246 6.36 12.81 0.72
N CYS A 247 7.61 12.81 1.15
CA CYS A 247 8.00 12.53 2.53
C CYS A 247 7.37 13.54 3.51
N LYS A 248 7.42 14.83 3.18
CA LYS A 248 6.79 15.88 3.99
C LYS A 248 5.28 15.65 4.12
N ARG A 249 4.61 15.32 3.00
CA ARG A 249 3.16 15.12 2.98
C ARG A 249 2.72 13.87 3.75
N LEU A 250 3.51 12.79 3.71
CA LEU A 250 3.20 11.51 4.35
C LEU A 250 3.86 11.31 5.73
N GLY A 251 4.55 12.32 6.25
CA GLY A 251 5.18 12.26 7.57
C GLY A 251 6.36 11.28 7.67
N ILE A 252 7.00 10.94 6.54
CA ILE A 252 8.16 10.04 6.49
C ILE A 252 9.44 10.86 6.54
N LYS A 253 10.40 10.44 7.40
CA LYS A 253 11.63 11.22 7.64
C LYS A 253 12.82 10.69 6.85
N ARG A 254 13.58 11.60 6.19
CA ARG A 254 14.93 11.40 5.65
C ARG A 254 15.12 10.37 4.53
N VAL A 255 14.08 9.68 4.07
CA VAL A 255 14.20 8.66 2.99
C VAL A 255 14.59 9.29 1.66
N PHE A 256 14.16 10.53 1.41
CA PHE A 256 14.42 11.25 0.17
C PHE A 256 15.90 11.42 -0.15
N ILE A 257 16.77 11.52 0.88
CA ILE A 257 18.23 11.69 0.70
C ILE A 257 18.85 10.46 0.01
N PHE A 258 18.37 9.27 0.41
CA PHE A 258 18.87 7.99 -0.10
C PHE A 258 18.07 7.46 -1.29
N ALA A 259 17.01 8.16 -1.70
CA ALA A 259 16.11 7.71 -2.76
C ALA A 259 16.82 7.32 -4.07
N PRO A 260 17.80 8.08 -4.60
CA PRO A 260 18.50 7.71 -5.82
C PRO A 260 19.23 6.38 -5.74
N LEU A 261 19.91 6.12 -4.61
CA LEU A 261 20.65 4.86 -4.38
C LEU A 261 19.69 3.68 -4.17
N ILE A 262 18.66 3.90 -3.38
CA ILE A 262 17.65 2.87 -3.08
C ILE A 262 16.86 2.50 -4.34
N GLU A 263 16.61 3.44 -5.25
CA GLU A 263 15.93 3.20 -6.53
C GLU A 263 16.67 2.15 -7.36
N LEU A 264 18.00 2.26 -7.49
CA LEU A 264 18.82 1.28 -8.21
C LEU A 264 18.70 -0.12 -7.59
N TYR A 265 18.79 -0.18 -6.26
CA TYR A 265 18.60 -1.43 -5.54
C TYR A 265 17.21 -2.03 -5.82
N PHE A 266 16.14 -1.21 -5.80
CA PHE A 266 14.78 -1.68 -6.07
C PHE A 266 14.56 -2.09 -7.52
N LEU A 267 15.26 -1.50 -8.48
CA LEU A 267 15.21 -1.94 -9.87
C LEU A 267 15.67 -3.40 -9.99
N LEU A 268 16.82 -3.73 -9.38
CA LEU A 268 17.37 -5.10 -9.36
C LEU A 268 16.48 -6.05 -8.55
N LEU A 269 16.07 -5.63 -7.36
CA LEU A 269 15.20 -6.41 -6.49
C LEU A 269 13.86 -6.75 -7.16
N ASN A 270 13.24 -5.80 -7.85
CA ASN A 270 11.96 -6.04 -8.53
C ASN A 270 12.12 -7.05 -9.67
N ALA A 271 13.24 -7.03 -10.40
CA ALA A 271 13.55 -8.05 -11.40
C ALA A 271 13.71 -9.44 -10.76
N GLU A 272 14.50 -9.54 -9.68
CA GLU A 272 14.68 -10.77 -8.92
C GLU A 272 13.34 -11.34 -8.40
N LEU A 273 12.51 -10.48 -7.78
CA LEU A 273 11.22 -10.90 -7.22
C LEU A 273 10.26 -11.41 -8.30
N ARG A 274 10.26 -10.80 -9.47
CA ARG A 274 9.47 -11.27 -10.61
C ARG A 274 9.93 -12.65 -11.07
N LEU A 275 11.23 -12.87 -11.22
CA LEU A 275 11.79 -14.19 -11.54
C LEU A 275 11.42 -15.24 -10.49
N LEU A 276 11.64 -14.96 -9.20
CA LEU A 276 11.27 -15.85 -8.11
C LEU A 276 9.78 -16.17 -8.08
N SER A 277 8.91 -15.22 -8.46
CA SER A 277 7.48 -15.45 -8.52
C SER A 277 7.05 -16.42 -9.62
N LEU A 278 7.81 -16.52 -10.71
CA LEU A 278 7.57 -17.49 -11.79
C LEU A 278 7.88 -18.94 -11.37
N PHE A 279 8.94 -19.11 -10.57
CA PHE A 279 9.37 -20.43 -10.09
C PHE A 279 8.62 -20.91 -8.85
N ARG A 280 7.85 -20.04 -8.20
CA ARG A 280 7.07 -20.44 -7.03
C ARG A 280 5.86 -21.25 -7.48
N LYS A 281 6.01 -22.60 -7.44
CA LYS A 281 4.89 -23.54 -7.67
C LYS A 281 3.70 -23.13 -6.78
N LYS A 282 2.51 -23.15 -7.36
CA LYS A 282 1.24 -23.02 -6.62
C LYS A 282 1.15 -24.15 -5.60
N LYS A 283 1.54 -23.87 -4.34
CA LYS A 283 1.19 -24.73 -3.20
C LYS A 283 -0.19 -24.35 -2.69
#